data_8340bddc8f4a52286a7a133a2b377c81
#
_entry.id   8340bddc8f4a52286a7a133a2b377c81
#
_cell.length_a   1.000
_cell.length_b   1.000
_cell.length_c   1.000
_cell.angle_alpha   90.00
_cell.angle_beta   90.00
_cell.angle_gamma   90.00
#
_symmetry.space_group_name_H-M   'P 1'
#
loop_
_entity.id
_entity.type
_entity.pdbx_description
1 polymer ?
#
loop_
_entity_poly.entity_id
_entity_poly.type
_entity_poly.pdbx_seq_one_letter_code
_entity_poly.pdbx_strand_id
1 'polypeptide(L)'
;MKIAVLKETYPNERRVALVPASIPALAKAGLEVLVEQGAGQAAGLADDQYTSKGGRIVTDRNELFRADLLLQVRTFGANRQAGRADLERLTAQSTVIGTCDPLGAPDAVREMAQTGASVFALEMIPRITRAQSMDVLSSQATIAGYRAVLLAAMELPKMFPMLMTAAGTVAAARVFVVGAGVAGLQAIATARRLGAIIHAYDVRAATREQVESLGGKFVELKLET
;
A
#
# COMPACT_ATOMS: atom_id res chain seq x y z
N MET A 1 -8.30 -18.95 17.87
CA MET A 1 -7.95 -17.52 17.86
C MET A 1 -8.80 -16.82 16.81
N LYS A 2 -9.36 -15.65 17.15
CA LYS A 2 -10.20 -14.85 16.25
C LYS A 2 -9.41 -13.69 15.68
N ILE A 3 -9.51 -13.49 14.38
CA ILE A 3 -8.94 -12.35 13.66
C ILE A 3 -10.08 -11.47 13.19
N ALA A 4 -10.03 -10.18 13.47
CA ALA A 4 -10.99 -9.20 12.97
C ALA A 4 -10.37 -8.30 11.91
N VAL A 5 -11.04 -8.18 10.78
CA VAL A 5 -10.71 -7.25 9.70
C VAL A 5 -11.65 -6.06 9.79
N LEU A 6 -11.09 -4.91 10.15
CA LEU A 6 -11.88 -3.71 10.36
C LEU A 6 -12.07 -2.94 9.04
N LYS A 7 -13.21 -2.30 8.90
CA LYS A 7 -13.44 -1.32 7.84
C LYS A 7 -12.62 -0.07 8.12
N GLU A 8 -11.88 0.39 7.12
CA GLU A 8 -11.07 1.59 7.25
C GLU A 8 -11.93 2.84 7.42
N THR A 9 -11.53 3.68 8.36
CA THR A 9 -12.22 4.95 8.66
C THR A 9 -11.49 6.18 8.15
N TYR A 10 -10.23 6.03 7.67
CA TYR A 10 -9.48 7.14 7.09
C TYR A 10 -10.16 7.63 5.79
N PRO A 11 -10.36 8.94 5.62
CA PRO A 11 -11.02 9.48 4.44
C PRO A 11 -10.34 9.02 3.13
N ASN A 12 -11.14 8.49 2.20
CA ASN A 12 -10.69 7.98 0.90
C ASN A 12 -9.75 6.77 0.95
N GLU A 13 -9.56 6.11 2.11
CA GLU A 13 -8.86 4.82 2.14
C GLU A 13 -9.75 3.75 1.49
N ARG A 14 -9.22 3.13 0.44
CA ARG A 14 -9.93 2.13 -0.34
C ARG A 14 -9.39 0.72 -0.13
N ARG A 15 -8.26 0.59 0.54
CA ARG A 15 -7.65 -0.71 0.83
C ARG A 15 -8.38 -1.40 1.98
N VAL A 16 -8.22 -2.70 2.06
CA VAL A 16 -8.65 -3.55 3.16
C VAL A 16 -7.47 -4.39 3.65
N ALA A 17 -7.38 -4.62 4.94
CA ALA A 17 -6.21 -5.29 5.53
C ALA A 17 -6.10 -6.77 5.17
N LEU A 18 -7.20 -7.43 4.78
CA LEU A 18 -7.20 -8.84 4.37
C LEU A 18 -8.13 -9.04 3.18
N VAL A 19 -7.66 -9.75 2.16
CA VAL A 19 -8.47 -10.12 0.99
C VAL A 19 -9.12 -11.50 1.17
N PRO A 20 -10.28 -11.79 0.53
CA PRO A 20 -10.97 -13.09 0.67
C PRO A 20 -10.09 -14.29 0.36
N ALA A 21 -9.19 -14.18 -0.61
CA ALA A 21 -8.29 -15.26 -1.04
C ALA A 21 -7.35 -15.76 0.09
N SER A 22 -7.08 -14.96 1.10
CA SER A 22 -6.21 -15.32 2.23
C SER A 22 -6.93 -16.11 3.33
N ILE A 23 -8.27 -16.08 3.38
CA ILE A 23 -9.05 -16.72 4.45
C ILE A 23 -8.84 -18.23 4.53
N PRO A 24 -8.83 -19.01 3.42
CA PRO A 24 -8.68 -20.46 3.51
C PRO A 24 -7.36 -20.89 4.18
N ALA A 25 -6.29 -20.13 3.96
CA ALA A 25 -4.99 -20.42 4.60
C ALA A 25 -5.04 -20.17 6.11
N LEU A 26 -5.71 -19.09 6.55
CA LEU A 26 -5.91 -18.77 7.96
C LEU A 26 -6.82 -19.79 8.63
N ALA A 27 -7.92 -20.17 7.99
CA ALA A 27 -8.83 -21.19 8.50
C ALA A 27 -8.14 -22.56 8.67
N LYS A 28 -7.26 -22.94 7.71
CA LYS A 28 -6.45 -24.16 7.81
C LYS A 28 -5.48 -24.11 9.01
N ALA A 29 -5.04 -22.92 9.40
CA ALA A 29 -4.22 -22.69 10.59
C ALA A 29 -5.04 -22.63 11.90
N GLY A 30 -6.35 -22.90 11.86
CA GLY A 30 -7.24 -22.89 13.04
C GLY A 30 -7.69 -21.49 13.46
N LEU A 31 -7.63 -20.51 12.56
CA LEU A 31 -8.02 -19.13 12.83
C LEU A 31 -9.42 -18.84 12.28
N GLU A 32 -10.27 -18.24 13.10
CA GLU A 32 -11.60 -17.72 12.67
C GLU A 32 -11.43 -16.29 12.21
N VAL A 33 -11.92 -15.98 10.99
CA VAL A 33 -11.83 -14.63 10.40
C VAL A 33 -13.19 -13.94 10.47
N LEU A 34 -13.25 -12.85 11.22
CA LEU A 34 -14.36 -11.93 11.32
C LEU A 34 -14.10 -10.73 10.43
N VAL A 35 -15.05 -10.34 9.61
CA VAL A 35 -14.89 -9.19 8.70
C VAL A 35 -16.01 -8.19 8.95
N GLU A 36 -15.67 -6.95 9.19
CA GLU A 36 -16.67 -5.89 9.32
C GLU A 36 -17.47 -5.75 8.02
N GLN A 37 -18.77 -5.61 8.13
CA GLN A 37 -19.66 -5.44 6.98
C GLN A 37 -19.18 -4.28 6.09
N GLY A 38 -19.00 -4.58 4.80
CA GLY A 38 -18.54 -3.63 3.81
C GLY A 38 -17.07 -3.22 3.94
N ALA A 39 -16.24 -3.92 4.72
CA ALA A 39 -14.81 -3.60 4.87
C ALA A 39 -14.04 -3.65 3.55
N GLY A 40 -14.35 -4.62 2.67
CA GLY A 40 -13.71 -4.77 1.37
C GLY A 40 -14.35 -3.99 0.24
N GLN A 41 -15.53 -3.39 0.45
CA GLN A 41 -16.33 -2.82 -0.64
C GLN A 41 -15.61 -1.75 -1.45
N ALA A 42 -14.88 -0.84 -0.79
CA ALA A 42 -14.10 0.19 -1.46
C ALA A 42 -12.90 -0.36 -2.26
N ALA A 43 -12.45 -1.58 -1.95
CA ALA A 43 -11.43 -2.33 -2.70
C ALA A 43 -12.02 -3.19 -3.82
N GLY A 44 -13.36 -3.17 -4.04
CA GLY A 44 -14.05 -4.02 -5.01
C GLY A 44 -14.30 -5.45 -4.52
N LEU A 45 -14.22 -5.69 -3.21
CA LEU A 45 -14.40 -6.99 -2.57
C LEU A 45 -15.68 -6.97 -1.73
N ALA A 46 -16.74 -7.60 -2.26
CA ALA A 46 -18.04 -7.66 -1.59
C ALA A 46 -18.05 -8.69 -0.44
N ASP A 47 -18.99 -8.54 0.50
CA ASP A 47 -19.10 -9.37 1.70
C ASP A 47 -19.31 -10.86 1.38
N ASP A 48 -20.04 -11.18 0.31
CA ASP A 48 -20.26 -12.55 -0.17
C ASP A 48 -18.97 -13.25 -0.61
N GLN A 49 -17.98 -12.51 -1.11
CA GLN A 49 -16.66 -13.05 -1.44
C GLN A 49 -15.90 -13.51 -0.18
N TYR A 50 -16.07 -12.82 0.95
CA TYR A 50 -15.50 -13.22 2.22
C TYR A 50 -16.21 -14.44 2.80
N THR A 51 -17.55 -14.45 2.79
CA THR A 51 -18.34 -15.57 3.32
C THR A 51 -18.15 -16.85 2.52
N SER A 52 -18.03 -16.76 1.19
CA SER A 52 -17.73 -17.90 0.31
C SER A 52 -16.38 -18.56 0.58
N LYS A 53 -15.46 -17.83 1.23
CA LYS A 53 -14.13 -18.33 1.63
C LYS A 53 -14.05 -18.75 3.11
N GLY A 54 -15.17 -18.69 3.84
CA GLY A 54 -15.24 -19.09 5.25
C GLY A 54 -15.05 -17.94 6.24
N GLY A 55 -15.07 -16.69 5.79
CA GLY A 55 -15.11 -15.51 6.67
C GLY A 55 -16.53 -15.27 7.21
N ARG A 56 -16.64 -14.73 8.41
CA ARG A 56 -17.91 -14.35 9.03
C ARG A 56 -18.05 -12.82 9.00
N ILE A 57 -19.15 -12.34 8.40
CA ILE A 57 -19.46 -10.90 8.39
C ILE A 57 -20.07 -10.50 9.73
N VAL A 58 -19.61 -9.38 10.27
CA VAL A 58 -20.03 -8.80 11.55
C VAL A 58 -20.42 -7.34 11.35
N THR A 59 -21.58 -6.95 11.87
CA THR A 59 -22.12 -5.59 11.76
C THR A 59 -21.74 -4.71 12.95
N ASP A 60 -21.59 -5.31 14.13
CA ASP A 60 -21.21 -4.57 15.34
C ASP A 60 -19.68 -4.46 15.46
N ARG A 61 -19.18 -3.24 15.29
CA ARG A 61 -17.76 -2.96 15.42
C ARG A 61 -17.22 -3.29 16.82
N ASN A 62 -18.04 -3.19 17.87
CA ASN A 62 -17.62 -3.52 19.23
C ASN A 62 -17.39 -5.05 19.40
N GLU A 63 -18.12 -5.88 18.67
CA GLU A 63 -17.87 -7.33 18.65
C GLU A 63 -16.49 -7.63 18.07
N LEU A 64 -16.09 -6.92 17.01
CA LEU A 64 -14.79 -7.10 16.35
C LEU A 64 -13.62 -6.76 17.28
N PHE A 65 -13.76 -5.74 18.13
CA PHE A 65 -12.71 -5.36 19.09
C PHE A 65 -12.52 -6.36 20.24
N ARG A 66 -13.39 -7.38 20.33
CA ARG A 66 -13.21 -8.54 21.25
C ARG A 66 -12.43 -9.69 20.62
N ALA A 67 -11.98 -9.54 19.36
CA ALA A 67 -11.13 -10.53 18.71
C ALA A 67 -9.71 -10.48 19.26
N ASP A 68 -8.99 -11.60 19.16
CA ASP A 68 -7.62 -11.71 19.65
C ASP A 68 -6.65 -10.85 18.84
N LEU A 69 -6.95 -10.67 17.55
CA LEU A 69 -6.10 -9.93 16.62
C LEU A 69 -6.95 -9.01 15.73
N LEU A 70 -6.58 -7.75 15.67
CA LEU A 70 -7.21 -6.73 14.83
C LEU A 70 -6.31 -6.40 13.65
N LEU A 71 -6.85 -6.43 12.44
CA LEU A 71 -6.16 -6.07 11.21
C LEU A 71 -6.72 -4.77 10.65
N GLN A 72 -5.85 -3.78 10.47
CA GLN A 72 -6.16 -2.50 9.85
C GLN A 72 -5.07 -2.13 8.83
N VAL A 73 -5.43 -1.39 7.81
CA VAL A 73 -4.44 -0.74 6.94
C VAL A 73 -3.82 0.43 7.69
N ARG A 74 -4.67 1.26 8.36
CA ARG A 74 -4.22 2.41 9.15
C ARG A 74 -4.73 2.31 10.57
N THR A 75 -3.85 2.09 11.52
CA THR A 75 -4.18 2.17 12.94
C THR A 75 -4.27 3.64 13.38
N PHE A 76 -4.58 3.91 14.65
CA PHE A 76 -4.73 5.26 15.18
C PHE A 76 -3.54 6.18 14.88
N GLY A 77 -2.30 5.69 14.94
CA GLY A 77 -1.12 6.49 14.61
C GLY A 77 -1.16 7.08 13.21
N ALA A 78 -1.57 6.28 12.22
CA ALA A 78 -1.74 6.69 10.83
C ALA A 78 -3.15 7.24 10.50
N ASN A 79 -4.05 7.35 11.50
CA ASN A 79 -5.44 7.81 11.36
C ASN A 79 -5.93 8.53 12.63
N ARG A 80 -5.31 9.63 12.99
CA ARG A 80 -5.52 10.31 14.28
C ARG A 80 -6.94 10.83 14.50
N GLN A 81 -7.60 11.30 13.46
CA GLN A 81 -8.94 11.93 13.59
C GLN A 81 -10.03 10.85 13.60
N ALA A 82 -10.17 10.10 12.53
CA ALA A 82 -11.24 9.12 12.40
C ALA A 82 -10.98 7.83 13.21
N GLY A 83 -9.72 7.54 13.57
CA GLY A 83 -9.32 6.38 14.39
C GLY A 83 -9.46 6.58 15.90
N ARG A 84 -9.86 7.76 16.39
CA ARG A 84 -10.00 8.05 17.84
C ARG A 84 -10.96 7.08 18.53
N ALA A 85 -12.11 6.84 17.93
CA ALA A 85 -13.09 5.92 18.46
C ALA A 85 -12.60 4.45 18.52
N ASP A 86 -11.67 4.07 17.64
CA ASP A 86 -11.04 2.75 17.67
C ASP A 86 -10.00 2.65 18.80
N LEU A 87 -9.21 3.71 19.02
CA LEU A 87 -8.28 3.78 20.14
C LEU A 87 -8.97 3.54 21.47
N GLU A 88 -10.15 4.15 21.68
CA GLU A 88 -10.93 4.03 22.93
C GLU A 88 -11.46 2.60 23.18
N ARG A 89 -11.49 1.74 22.14
CA ARG A 89 -11.91 0.33 22.24
C ARG A 89 -10.74 -0.62 22.53
N LEU A 90 -9.49 -0.15 22.36
CA LEU A 90 -8.33 -0.99 22.62
C LEU A 90 -8.16 -1.23 24.12
N THR A 91 -7.71 -2.44 24.44
CA THR A 91 -7.40 -2.89 25.80
C THR A 91 -6.04 -3.59 25.83
N ALA A 92 -5.56 -3.91 27.01
CA ALA A 92 -4.33 -4.65 27.19
C ALA A 92 -4.35 -6.07 26.58
N GLN A 93 -5.54 -6.60 26.26
CA GLN A 93 -5.68 -7.89 25.56
C GLN A 93 -5.68 -7.75 24.04
N SER A 94 -5.81 -6.53 23.52
CA SER A 94 -5.86 -6.29 22.09
C SER A 94 -4.48 -6.46 21.46
N THR A 95 -4.44 -7.17 20.32
CA THR A 95 -3.26 -7.17 19.43
C THR A 95 -3.67 -6.55 18.10
N VAL A 96 -2.91 -5.56 17.62
CA VAL A 96 -3.22 -4.82 16.40
C VAL A 96 -2.07 -4.93 15.41
N ILE A 97 -2.38 -5.23 14.16
CA ILE A 97 -1.40 -5.19 13.05
C ILE A 97 -1.88 -4.18 12.01
N GLY A 98 -1.02 -3.23 11.66
CA GLY A 98 -1.31 -2.21 10.65
C GLY A 98 -0.21 -1.17 10.55
N THR A 99 -0.40 -0.14 9.73
CA THR A 99 0.51 1.01 9.70
C THR A 99 0.19 1.98 10.84
N CYS A 100 1.22 2.44 11.53
CA CYS A 100 1.10 3.24 12.77
C CYS A 100 1.74 4.63 12.68
N ASP A 101 2.55 4.88 11.66
CA ASP A 101 3.35 6.10 11.48
C ASP A 101 4.18 6.48 12.73
N PRO A 102 4.98 5.55 13.30
CA PRO A 102 5.61 5.78 14.59
C PRO A 102 6.65 6.90 14.57
N LEU A 103 7.24 7.20 13.41
CA LEU A 103 8.24 8.26 13.25
C LEU A 103 7.60 9.63 13.00
N GLY A 104 6.46 9.67 12.29
CA GLY A 104 5.74 10.91 11.99
C GLY A 104 4.73 11.30 13.08
N ALA A 105 4.23 10.32 13.86
CA ALA A 105 3.21 10.53 14.87
C ALA A 105 3.58 9.91 16.25
N PRO A 106 4.72 10.24 16.86
CA PRO A 106 5.18 9.62 18.10
C PRO A 106 4.22 9.81 19.27
N ASP A 107 3.50 10.93 19.31
CA ASP A 107 2.50 11.19 20.35
C ASP A 107 1.30 10.25 20.23
N ALA A 108 0.82 9.98 19.02
CA ALA A 108 -0.26 9.03 18.81
C ALA A 108 0.17 7.60 19.19
N VAL A 109 1.42 7.22 18.92
CA VAL A 109 1.96 5.93 19.35
C VAL A 109 2.02 5.86 20.88
N ARG A 110 2.38 6.95 21.57
CA ARG A 110 2.34 7.02 23.02
C ARG A 110 0.92 6.84 23.57
N GLU A 111 -0.09 7.47 22.95
CA GLU A 111 -1.49 7.26 23.32
C GLU A 111 -1.92 5.79 23.12
N MET A 112 -1.51 5.16 22.00
CA MET A 112 -1.77 3.73 21.79
C MET A 112 -1.11 2.86 22.87
N ALA A 113 0.12 3.16 23.25
CA ALA A 113 0.83 2.44 24.31
C ALA A 113 0.12 2.53 25.68
N GLN A 114 -0.56 3.64 25.99
CA GLN A 114 -1.33 3.81 27.22
C GLN A 114 -2.52 2.84 27.33
N THR A 115 -3.03 2.32 26.22
CA THR A 115 -4.10 1.30 26.25
C THR A 115 -3.61 -0.06 26.74
N GLY A 116 -2.29 -0.29 26.74
CA GLY A 116 -1.66 -1.58 27.03
C GLY A 116 -1.72 -2.59 25.87
N ALA A 117 -2.32 -2.23 24.73
CA ALA A 117 -2.40 -3.09 23.56
C ALA A 117 -1.04 -3.38 22.95
N SER A 118 -0.88 -4.59 22.39
CA SER A 118 0.28 -4.95 21.58
C SER A 118 0.06 -4.48 20.14
N VAL A 119 0.99 -3.69 19.60
CA VAL A 119 0.85 -3.11 18.26
C VAL A 119 2.05 -3.48 17.38
N PHE A 120 1.78 -4.08 16.22
CA PHE A 120 2.77 -4.41 15.21
C PHE A 120 2.67 -3.42 14.05
N ALA A 121 3.61 -2.45 14.02
CA ALA A 121 3.72 -1.47 12.96
C ALA A 121 4.36 -2.09 11.73
N LEU A 122 3.60 -2.26 10.64
CA LEU A 122 4.06 -2.92 9.42
C LEU A 122 5.22 -2.18 8.75
N GLU A 123 5.28 -0.86 8.86
CA GLU A 123 6.38 -0.04 8.34
C GLU A 123 7.70 -0.20 9.10
N MET A 124 7.66 -0.81 10.30
CA MET A 124 8.86 -1.11 11.11
C MET A 124 9.40 -2.52 10.89
N ILE A 125 8.79 -3.30 10.01
CA ILE A 125 9.30 -4.64 9.64
C ILE A 125 10.71 -4.47 9.06
N PRO A 126 11.72 -5.21 9.57
CA PRO A 126 13.10 -5.07 9.11
C PRO A 126 13.25 -5.50 7.65
N ARG A 127 14.05 -4.75 6.87
CA ARG A 127 14.30 -5.02 5.45
C ARG A 127 15.39 -6.08 5.28
N ILE A 128 15.07 -7.31 5.63
CA ILE A 128 15.92 -8.49 5.48
C ILE A 128 15.23 -9.51 4.58
N THR A 129 16.00 -10.41 3.98
CA THR A 129 15.49 -11.39 3.01
C THR A 129 14.32 -12.21 3.57
N ARG A 130 14.38 -12.61 4.83
CA ARG A 130 13.33 -13.40 5.51
C ARG A 130 12.00 -12.63 5.62
N ALA A 131 12.03 -11.31 5.68
CA ALA A 131 10.86 -10.46 5.87
C ALA A 131 10.33 -9.82 4.58
N GLN A 132 10.93 -10.08 3.42
CA GLN A 132 10.51 -9.49 2.13
C GLN A 132 9.04 -9.73 1.80
N SER A 133 8.50 -10.90 2.14
CA SER A 133 7.08 -11.21 1.92
C SER A 133 6.12 -10.36 2.77
N MET A 134 6.62 -9.72 3.81
CA MET A 134 5.88 -8.83 4.72
C MET A 134 6.20 -7.35 4.50
N ASP A 135 7.05 -7.00 3.51
CA ASP A 135 7.44 -5.61 3.21
C ASP A 135 6.30 -4.86 2.51
N VAL A 136 5.45 -4.24 3.33
CA VAL A 136 4.34 -3.41 2.84
C VAL A 136 4.81 -2.11 2.19
N LEU A 137 5.97 -1.58 2.58
CA LEU A 137 6.50 -0.36 2.01
C LEU A 137 6.90 -0.56 0.53
N SER A 138 7.60 -1.64 0.22
CA SER A 138 7.98 -1.96 -1.15
C SER A 138 6.77 -2.31 -2.02
N SER A 139 5.83 -3.11 -1.52
CA SER A 139 4.63 -3.45 -2.29
C SER A 139 3.76 -2.21 -2.58
N GLN A 140 3.58 -1.32 -1.62
CA GLN A 140 2.84 -0.06 -1.83
C GLN A 140 3.60 0.93 -2.71
N ALA A 141 4.93 1.00 -2.61
CA ALA A 141 5.76 1.82 -3.50
C ALA A 141 5.63 1.37 -4.97
N THR A 142 5.54 0.08 -5.24
CA THR A 142 5.27 -0.46 -6.58
C THR A 142 3.95 0.08 -7.14
N ILE A 143 2.87 0.02 -6.35
CA ILE A 143 1.55 0.55 -6.74
C ILE A 143 1.61 2.07 -6.94
N ALA A 144 2.32 2.79 -6.07
CA ALA A 144 2.49 4.23 -6.18
C ALA A 144 3.19 4.62 -7.49
N GLY A 145 4.29 3.94 -7.85
CA GLY A 145 4.99 4.16 -9.12
C GLY A 145 4.12 3.90 -10.35
N TYR A 146 3.35 2.81 -10.33
CA TYR A 146 2.36 2.52 -11.38
C TYR A 146 1.31 3.63 -11.49
N ARG A 147 0.69 4.00 -10.37
CA ARG A 147 -0.38 5.01 -10.35
C ARG A 147 0.11 6.39 -10.77
N ALA A 148 1.31 6.78 -10.36
CA ALA A 148 1.91 8.06 -10.72
C ALA A 148 2.01 8.25 -12.24
N VAL A 149 2.43 7.21 -12.95
CA VAL A 149 2.51 7.25 -14.42
C VAL A 149 1.14 7.35 -15.07
N LEU A 150 0.14 6.63 -14.57
CA LEU A 150 -1.23 6.73 -15.09
C LEU A 150 -1.80 8.13 -14.89
N LEU A 151 -1.57 8.75 -13.73
CA LEU A 151 -1.98 10.13 -13.47
C LEU A 151 -1.28 11.10 -14.43
N ALA A 152 0.05 10.97 -14.59
CA ALA A 152 0.80 11.78 -15.52
C ALA A 152 0.31 11.63 -16.98
N ALA A 153 -0.07 10.41 -17.38
CA ALA A 153 -0.61 10.16 -18.71
C ALA A 153 -2.02 10.77 -18.91
N MET A 154 -2.83 10.86 -17.85
CA MET A 154 -4.14 11.50 -17.90
C MET A 154 -4.07 13.03 -17.93
N GLU A 155 -3.12 13.61 -17.20
CA GLU A 155 -2.97 15.07 -17.09
C GLU A 155 -2.17 15.69 -18.26
N LEU A 156 -1.29 14.91 -18.90
CA LEU A 156 -0.46 15.42 -19.99
C LEU A 156 -1.31 15.63 -21.26
N PRO A 157 -1.36 16.83 -21.84
CA PRO A 157 -2.08 17.07 -23.10
C PRO A 157 -1.31 16.54 -24.32
N LYS A 158 -0.76 15.32 -24.20
CA LYS A 158 0.04 14.64 -25.21
C LYS A 158 0.00 13.14 -24.98
N MET A 159 0.00 12.37 -26.05
CA MET A 159 0.07 10.91 -25.96
C MET A 159 1.45 10.43 -25.51
N PHE A 160 1.49 9.38 -24.70
CA PHE A 160 2.74 8.74 -24.30
C PHE A 160 3.43 8.05 -25.48
N PRO A 161 2.75 7.21 -26.29
CA PRO A 161 3.39 6.57 -27.44
C PRO A 161 3.57 7.54 -28.61
N MET A 162 4.51 7.19 -29.48
CA MET A 162 4.54 7.76 -30.83
C MET A 162 3.34 7.22 -31.62
N LEU A 163 2.69 8.08 -32.35
CA LEU A 163 1.58 7.73 -33.23
C LEU A 163 1.86 8.22 -34.63
N MET A 164 1.71 7.33 -35.62
CA MET A 164 1.76 7.67 -37.04
C MET A 164 0.38 7.50 -37.66
N THR A 165 -0.08 8.55 -38.35
CA THR A 165 -1.34 8.55 -39.10
C THR A 165 -1.09 9.11 -40.49
N ALA A 166 -2.09 9.00 -41.38
CA ALA A 166 -2.03 9.64 -42.69
C ALA A 166 -1.89 11.19 -42.62
N ALA A 167 -2.31 11.80 -41.51
CA ALA A 167 -2.20 13.24 -41.26
C ALA A 167 -0.81 13.65 -40.69
N GLY A 168 0.05 12.71 -40.35
CA GLY A 168 1.39 12.98 -39.83
C GLY A 168 1.78 12.13 -38.60
N THR A 169 2.90 12.51 -38.00
CA THR A 169 3.50 11.78 -36.86
C THR A 169 3.43 12.65 -35.59
N VAL A 170 2.88 12.06 -34.52
CA VAL A 170 2.96 12.60 -33.16
C VAL A 170 4.12 11.94 -32.44
N ALA A 171 5.10 12.72 -32.01
CA ALA A 171 6.27 12.21 -31.29
C ALA A 171 5.87 11.73 -29.87
N ALA A 172 6.52 10.65 -29.39
CA ALA A 172 6.31 10.13 -28.06
C ALA A 172 6.59 11.17 -26.96
N ALA A 173 5.87 11.07 -25.85
CA ALA A 173 6.16 11.85 -24.66
C ALA A 173 7.54 11.48 -24.07
N ARG A 174 8.19 12.45 -23.44
CA ARG A 174 9.41 12.21 -22.65
C ARG A 174 9.06 12.24 -21.17
N VAL A 175 9.41 11.19 -20.47
CA VAL A 175 9.19 11.05 -19.02
C VAL A 175 10.53 11.08 -18.33
N PHE A 176 10.64 11.94 -17.33
CA PHE A 176 11.84 12.03 -16.48
C PHE A 176 11.46 11.53 -15.07
N VAL A 177 12.19 10.52 -14.59
CA VAL A 177 11.95 9.89 -13.29
C VAL A 177 13.10 10.27 -12.36
N VAL A 178 12.78 10.92 -11.25
CA VAL A 178 13.74 11.28 -10.21
C VAL A 178 13.63 10.26 -9.08
N GLY A 179 14.69 9.47 -8.87
CA GLY A 179 14.75 8.37 -7.93
C GLY A 179 14.43 7.02 -8.58
N ALA A 180 15.40 6.13 -8.63
CA ALA A 180 15.30 4.77 -9.17
C ALA A 180 15.19 3.72 -8.04
N GLY A 181 14.40 4.02 -7.00
CA GLY A 181 13.95 3.03 -6.01
C GLY A 181 12.77 2.22 -6.54
N VAL A 182 12.10 1.44 -5.67
CA VAL A 182 11.00 0.56 -6.06
C VAL A 182 9.91 1.30 -6.84
N ALA A 183 9.46 2.46 -6.36
CA ALA A 183 8.46 3.27 -7.06
C ALA A 183 8.96 3.79 -8.41
N GLY A 184 10.20 4.31 -8.45
CA GLY A 184 10.80 4.84 -9.66
C GLY A 184 11.02 3.78 -10.74
N LEU A 185 11.54 2.61 -10.38
CA LEU A 185 11.71 1.49 -11.32
C LEU A 185 10.37 1.00 -11.86
N GLN A 186 9.33 0.94 -11.02
CA GLN A 186 7.98 0.61 -11.47
C GLN A 186 7.42 1.70 -12.40
N ALA A 187 7.66 2.99 -12.10
CA ALA A 187 7.26 4.10 -12.95
C ALA A 187 7.95 4.01 -14.33
N ILE A 188 9.25 3.73 -14.36
CA ILE A 188 10.01 3.50 -15.60
C ILE A 188 9.38 2.38 -16.43
N ALA A 189 9.16 1.21 -15.81
CA ALA A 189 8.58 0.06 -16.48
C ALA A 189 7.17 0.37 -17.02
N THR A 190 6.35 1.08 -16.25
CA THR A 190 4.98 1.45 -16.65
C THR A 190 4.97 2.46 -17.79
N ALA A 191 5.75 3.54 -17.69
CA ALA A 191 5.85 4.56 -18.73
C ALA A 191 6.42 3.97 -20.04
N ARG A 192 7.36 3.03 -19.94
CA ARG A 192 7.90 2.29 -21.10
C ARG A 192 6.82 1.48 -21.81
N ARG A 193 5.99 0.75 -21.04
CA ARG A 193 4.86 -0.02 -21.61
C ARG A 193 3.84 0.89 -22.30
N LEU A 194 3.66 2.12 -21.82
CA LEU A 194 2.80 3.13 -22.47
C LEU A 194 3.47 3.80 -23.67
N GLY A 195 4.72 3.45 -24.01
CA GLY A 195 5.40 3.92 -25.20
C GLY A 195 6.15 5.24 -25.06
N ALA A 196 6.36 5.76 -23.86
CA ALA A 196 7.14 6.95 -23.61
C ALA A 196 8.64 6.73 -23.79
N ILE A 197 9.38 7.81 -24.08
CA ILE A 197 10.85 7.88 -24.01
C ILE A 197 11.25 8.26 -22.58
N ILE A 198 12.06 7.42 -21.92
CA ILE A 198 12.32 7.53 -20.50
C ILE A 198 13.74 7.96 -20.23
N HIS A 199 13.88 8.95 -19.35
CA HIS A 199 15.11 9.35 -18.72
C HIS A 199 14.94 9.21 -17.20
N ALA A 200 15.97 8.78 -16.50
CA ALA A 200 15.91 8.63 -15.05
C ALA A 200 17.21 9.09 -14.40
N TYR A 201 17.09 9.62 -13.20
CA TYR A 201 18.19 10.03 -12.34
C TYR A 201 18.04 9.39 -10.97
N ASP A 202 19.17 8.97 -10.39
CA ASP A 202 19.27 8.59 -8.98
C ASP A 202 20.66 9.00 -8.48
N VAL A 203 20.73 9.39 -7.22
CA VAL A 203 22.02 9.75 -6.57
C VAL A 203 22.97 8.54 -6.46
N ARG A 204 22.43 7.33 -6.48
CA ARG A 204 23.17 6.07 -6.43
C ARG A 204 23.52 5.61 -7.84
N ALA A 205 24.78 5.72 -8.23
CA ALA A 205 25.24 5.26 -9.55
C ALA A 205 24.94 3.76 -9.82
N ALA A 206 24.89 2.94 -8.77
CA ALA A 206 24.57 1.52 -8.86
C ALA A 206 23.16 1.21 -9.43
N THR A 207 22.25 2.19 -9.46
CA THR A 207 20.90 2.02 -10.03
C THR A 207 20.87 2.15 -11.56
N ARG A 208 21.97 2.58 -12.20
CA ARG A 208 22.08 2.74 -13.65
C ARG A 208 21.66 1.47 -14.39
N GLU A 209 22.27 0.34 -14.06
CA GLU A 209 22.01 -0.93 -14.73
C GLU A 209 20.53 -1.32 -14.65
N GLN A 210 19.89 -1.07 -13.50
CA GLN A 210 18.47 -1.32 -13.32
C GLN A 210 17.59 -0.44 -14.20
N VAL A 211 17.93 0.85 -14.33
CA VAL A 211 17.23 1.79 -15.21
C VAL A 211 17.37 1.38 -16.68
N GLU A 212 18.58 1.06 -17.11
CA GLU A 212 18.88 0.68 -18.48
C GLU A 212 18.25 -0.68 -18.87
N SER A 213 18.21 -1.63 -17.94
CA SER A 213 17.54 -2.93 -18.14
C SER A 213 16.03 -2.78 -18.39
N LEU A 214 15.40 -1.73 -17.82
CA LEU A 214 14.00 -1.39 -18.06
C LEU A 214 13.79 -0.53 -19.32
N GLY A 215 14.86 -0.23 -20.07
CA GLY A 215 14.83 0.55 -21.30
C GLY A 215 14.74 2.05 -21.09
N GLY A 216 15.11 2.55 -19.92
CA GLY A 216 15.32 3.97 -19.63
C GLY A 216 16.77 4.40 -19.93
N LYS A 217 16.97 5.70 -20.15
CA LYS A 217 18.29 6.30 -20.22
C LYS A 217 18.65 6.90 -18.86
N PHE A 218 19.75 6.44 -18.27
CA PHE A 218 20.25 7.01 -17.03
C PHE A 218 20.91 8.37 -17.29
N VAL A 219 20.56 9.36 -16.50
CA VAL A 219 21.11 10.73 -16.57
C VAL A 219 22.09 10.91 -15.43
N GLU A 220 23.33 11.24 -15.75
CA GLU A 220 24.33 11.65 -14.76
C GLU A 220 24.27 13.16 -14.56
N LEU A 221 24.03 13.58 -13.34
CA LEU A 221 24.20 14.95 -12.93
C LEU A 221 25.50 15.05 -12.11
N LYS A 222 26.49 15.77 -12.63
CA LYS A 222 27.65 16.16 -11.83
C LYS A 222 27.19 17.33 -10.95
N LEU A 223 26.77 17.00 -9.72
CA LEU A 223 26.52 18.03 -8.72
C LEU A 223 27.90 18.41 -8.15
N GLU A 224 28.34 19.62 -8.41
CA GLU A 224 29.47 20.24 -7.68
C GLU A 224 29.00 20.42 -6.24
N THR A 225 29.61 19.68 -5.32
CA THR A 225 29.40 19.80 -3.87
C THR A 225 30.42 20.78 -3.30
#